data_de6b1a7195f9124620d3a367d61ef584
#
_entry.id   de6b1a7195f9124620d3a367d61ef584
#
_cell.length_a   1.000
_cell.length_b   1.000
_cell.length_c   1.000
_cell.angle_alpha   90.00
_cell.angle_beta   90.00
_cell.angle_gamma   90.00
#
_symmetry.space_group_name_H-M   'P 1'
#
loop_
_entity.id
_entity.type
_entity.pdbx_description
1 polymer ?
#
loop_
_entity_poly.entity_id
_entity_poly.type
_entity_poly.pdbx_seq_one_letter_code
_entity_poly.pdbx_strand_id
1 'polypeptide(L)'
;MLPCRTLRFSLALLLAAIGFAPFVALAQEATPAATPVAEASAPVIVASGLTNPRGMTWGADGTLFVALAGVGGNNPATEDAPTTAAIGPFMGGPTGAVVQIGPDGCPVGLATGLPSTMAAMGDVLGAEDVAILGDQLYAAVDGGGPVHGNADAPSGVYRILADGATELVADLSTWVRENPVAEVPGDYDPDAAGYSIVADEASGLLWVGDPNSGQVLSVTPDGVVARVADLSAGHPVPTHLTLDPEGGVYVGTLTVVPFTDGTAKVMHVAADGTVEDVWTGLTTVVDVAVGADGTLYALEMSTGNLAEPPFLMPGTGRVVHQTGPDTLEAVVEGLMFPIALDVGPDGAFYVSSPAIGANGGQGTISWHDPSGTLTAPAAGNAFCAPIPETTTAPPAAEPAASPVAEAPVASDAAVTIQDFAFDAPTLEITAGTTVTWTNNDSAPHTATADDGSFDTGAIDSGASASVTFDTPGTFTYVCAFHPNMTATIVVT
;
A
#
# COMPACT_ATOMS: atom_id res chain seq x y z
N MET A 1 -43.48 -37.93 -31.95
CA MET A 1 -43.43 -39.15 -32.74
C MET A 1 -42.00 -39.34 -33.20
N LEU A 2 -41.34 -40.25 -32.60
CA LEU A 2 -40.33 -41.24 -32.84
C LEU A 2 -39.58 -41.24 -34.19
N PRO A 3 -38.35 -41.87 -34.34
CA PRO A 3 -37.65 -42.69 -33.36
C PRO A 3 -36.11 -42.52 -33.26
N CYS A 4 -35.63 -43.10 -32.20
CA CYS A 4 -34.31 -43.59 -31.87
C CYS A 4 -33.70 -44.54 -32.94
N ARG A 5 -32.39 -44.42 -33.22
CA ARG A 5 -31.58 -45.52 -33.80
C ARG A 5 -30.21 -45.60 -33.18
N THR A 6 -30.09 -46.62 -32.36
CA THR A 6 -28.84 -47.24 -31.92
C THR A 6 -28.14 -47.91 -33.08
N LEU A 7 -26.81 -47.79 -33.18
CA LEU A 7 -26.00 -48.69 -33.98
C LEU A 7 -24.76 -49.12 -33.20
N ARG A 8 -24.77 -50.42 -32.85
CA ARG A 8 -23.61 -51.18 -32.39
C ARG A 8 -22.78 -51.58 -33.59
N PHE A 9 -21.46 -51.52 -33.48
CA PHE A 9 -20.60 -52.32 -34.33
C PHE A 9 -19.39 -52.88 -33.56
N SER A 10 -19.10 -54.08 -33.92
CA SER A 10 -18.35 -55.13 -33.33
C SER A 10 -16.85 -55.02 -33.47
N LEU A 11 -16.20 -55.62 -32.53
CA LEU A 11 -14.81 -56.06 -32.44
C LEU A 11 -14.43 -56.97 -33.62
N ALA A 12 -13.34 -56.66 -34.32
CA ALA A 12 -12.65 -57.63 -35.19
C ALA A 12 -11.15 -57.60 -34.95
N LEU A 13 -10.67 -58.69 -34.44
CA LEU A 13 -9.29 -59.07 -34.21
C LEU A 13 -8.64 -59.39 -35.55
N LEU A 14 -7.46 -58.82 -35.85
CA LEU A 14 -6.55 -59.36 -36.87
C LEU A 14 -5.11 -59.31 -36.41
N LEU A 15 -4.54 -60.49 -36.07
CA LEU A 15 -3.10 -60.75 -35.96
C LEU A 15 -2.49 -60.83 -37.35
N ALA A 16 -1.38 -60.14 -37.60
CA ALA A 16 -0.33 -60.67 -38.49
C ALA A 16 0.97 -59.82 -38.44
N ALA A 17 2.06 -60.55 -38.23
CA ALA A 17 3.41 -60.39 -38.78
C ALA A 17 4.36 -59.35 -38.16
N ILE A 18 5.28 -59.90 -37.45
CA ILE A 18 6.56 -59.37 -36.94
C ILE A 18 7.47 -59.08 -38.13
N GLY A 19 7.82 -57.81 -38.33
CA GLY A 19 8.90 -57.37 -39.20
C GLY A 19 9.92 -56.61 -38.36
N PHE A 20 11.11 -57.19 -38.17
CA PHE A 20 12.28 -56.53 -37.57
C PHE A 20 12.79 -55.44 -38.54
N ALA A 21 12.69 -54.17 -38.19
CA ALA A 21 13.40 -53.06 -38.77
C ALA A 21 14.45 -52.52 -37.76
N PRO A 22 15.62 -52.09 -38.22
CA PRO A 22 16.69 -51.70 -37.30
C PRO A 22 16.32 -50.36 -36.61
N PHE A 23 16.52 -50.32 -35.31
CA PHE A 23 16.46 -49.11 -34.52
C PHE A 23 17.57 -48.15 -34.96
N VAL A 24 17.17 -47.05 -35.67
CA VAL A 24 17.98 -45.86 -35.80
C VAL A 24 17.79 -45.10 -34.49
N ALA A 25 18.83 -45.03 -33.66
CA ALA A 25 18.87 -44.16 -32.49
C ALA A 25 18.88 -42.71 -32.99
N LEU A 26 17.74 -42.06 -32.92
CA LEU A 26 17.64 -40.60 -32.97
C LEU A 26 18.39 -40.08 -31.76
N ALA A 27 19.50 -39.39 -31.98
CA ALA A 27 20.18 -38.61 -30.97
C ALA A 27 19.16 -37.57 -30.44
N GLN A 28 18.79 -37.71 -29.18
CA GLN A 28 18.00 -36.71 -28.46
C GLN A 28 18.92 -35.50 -28.32
N GLU A 29 18.64 -34.43 -29.07
CA GLU A 29 19.31 -33.15 -28.85
C GLU A 29 19.06 -32.76 -27.38
N ALA A 30 20.17 -32.60 -26.67
CA ALA A 30 20.13 -32.11 -25.30
C ALA A 30 19.44 -30.72 -25.31
N THR A 31 18.31 -30.60 -24.66
CA THR A 31 17.70 -29.30 -24.35
C THR A 31 18.79 -28.48 -23.65
N PRO A 32 19.12 -27.27 -24.12
CA PRO A 32 20.06 -26.42 -23.42
C PRO A 32 19.59 -26.29 -21.98
N ALA A 33 20.46 -26.54 -21.03
CA ALA A 33 20.18 -26.30 -19.62
C ALA A 33 19.76 -24.84 -19.48
N ALA A 34 18.59 -24.61 -18.91
CA ALA A 34 18.16 -23.28 -18.57
C ALA A 34 19.29 -22.64 -17.75
N THR A 35 19.75 -21.49 -18.18
CA THR A 35 20.68 -20.66 -17.40
C THR A 35 20.04 -20.50 -16.03
N PRO A 36 20.74 -20.78 -14.90
CA PRO A 36 20.15 -20.51 -13.61
C PRO A 36 19.85 -19.02 -13.57
N VAL A 37 18.56 -18.68 -13.40
CA VAL A 37 18.16 -17.34 -13.00
C VAL A 37 18.93 -17.08 -11.72
N ALA A 38 19.71 -16.02 -11.67
CA ALA A 38 20.40 -15.62 -10.46
C ALA A 38 19.34 -15.55 -9.36
N GLU A 39 19.56 -16.27 -8.25
CA GLU A 39 18.68 -16.12 -7.09
C GLU A 39 18.64 -14.63 -6.77
N ALA A 40 17.45 -14.03 -6.86
CA ALA A 40 17.25 -12.65 -6.49
C ALA A 40 17.78 -12.51 -5.05
N SER A 41 18.76 -11.64 -4.85
CA SER A 41 19.27 -11.37 -3.50
C SER A 41 18.10 -10.90 -2.64
N ALA A 42 18.03 -11.38 -1.39
CA ALA A 42 17.01 -10.92 -0.46
C ALA A 42 17.00 -9.38 -0.41
N PRO A 43 15.83 -8.76 -0.39
CA PRO A 43 15.72 -7.29 -0.37
C PRO A 43 16.46 -6.71 0.83
N VAL A 44 17.17 -5.61 0.63
CA VAL A 44 17.81 -4.88 1.73
C VAL A 44 16.79 -3.91 2.30
N ILE A 45 16.36 -4.10 3.54
CA ILE A 45 15.51 -3.15 4.25
C ILE A 45 16.36 -1.96 4.67
N VAL A 46 16.07 -0.79 4.14
CA VAL A 46 16.80 0.46 4.41
C VAL A 46 16.10 1.34 5.44
N ALA A 47 14.78 1.17 5.61
CA ALA A 47 14.01 1.82 6.66
C ALA A 47 12.94 0.89 7.20
N SER A 48 12.62 1.00 8.49
CA SER A 48 11.59 0.24 9.18
C SER A 48 10.88 1.09 10.24
N GLY A 49 9.86 0.56 10.91
CA GLY A 49 9.10 1.30 11.91
C GLY A 49 8.13 2.32 11.31
N LEU A 50 7.73 2.14 10.05
CA LEU A 50 6.88 3.07 9.33
C LEU A 50 5.40 2.69 9.48
N THR A 51 4.56 3.65 9.81
CA THR A 51 3.12 3.47 9.97
C THR A 51 2.41 3.76 8.65
N ASN A 52 2.00 2.72 7.93
CA ASN A 52 1.39 2.80 6.60
C ASN A 52 2.17 3.74 5.67
N PRO A 53 3.43 3.38 5.30
CA PRO A 53 4.24 4.20 4.42
C PRO A 53 3.60 4.32 3.03
N ARG A 54 3.82 5.47 2.40
CA ARG A 54 3.30 5.84 1.08
C ARG A 54 4.44 6.33 0.20
N GLY A 55 4.20 7.34 -0.62
CA GLY A 55 5.19 7.94 -1.49
C GLY A 55 6.40 8.52 -0.77
N MET A 56 7.47 8.72 -1.50
CA MET A 56 8.75 9.18 -0.97
C MET A 56 9.48 10.07 -1.97
N THR A 57 10.43 10.87 -1.48
CA THR A 57 11.28 11.72 -2.33
C THR A 57 12.65 11.94 -1.68
N TRP A 58 13.63 12.35 -2.49
CA TRP A 58 15.01 12.57 -2.06
C TRP A 58 15.35 14.03 -1.99
N GLY A 59 15.90 14.46 -0.86
CA GLY A 59 16.58 15.74 -0.75
C GLY A 59 17.90 15.77 -1.54
N ALA A 60 18.34 16.97 -1.93
CA ALA A 60 19.59 17.15 -2.65
C ALA A 60 20.83 16.67 -1.86
N ASP A 61 20.72 16.53 -0.55
CA ASP A 61 21.75 16.00 0.34
C ASP A 61 21.69 14.45 0.51
N GLY A 62 20.76 13.79 -0.18
CA GLY A 62 20.52 12.34 -0.08
C GLY A 62 19.63 11.94 1.10
N THR A 63 18.97 12.88 1.76
CA THR A 63 17.96 12.57 2.78
C THR A 63 16.71 12.00 2.11
N LEU A 64 16.22 10.85 2.60
CA LEU A 64 14.96 10.26 2.15
C LEU A 64 13.80 10.80 3.00
N PHE A 65 12.80 11.39 2.36
CA PHE A 65 11.54 11.80 2.97
C PHE A 65 10.44 10.82 2.58
N VAL A 66 9.57 10.47 3.54
CA VAL A 66 8.51 9.47 3.33
C VAL A 66 7.21 10.02 3.90
N ALA A 67 6.13 9.90 3.14
CA ALA A 67 4.78 10.12 3.61
C ALA A 67 4.29 8.90 4.40
N LEU A 68 3.61 9.13 5.50
CA LEU A 68 2.96 8.11 6.33
C LEU A 68 1.47 8.44 6.42
N ALA A 69 0.63 7.53 5.98
CA ALA A 69 -0.82 7.74 6.01
C ALA A 69 -1.38 7.79 7.45
N GLY A 70 -0.65 7.28 8.43
CA GLY A 70 -1.12 7.20 9.82
C GLY A 70 -2.04 6.00 10.06
N VAL A 71 -2.99 6.14 10.98
CA VAL A 71 -3.91 5.06 11.39
C VAL A 71 -5.36 5.54 11.54
N GLY A 72 -5.70 6.70 10.96
CA GLY A 72 -7.01 7.32 11.19
C GLY A 72 -7.13 7.85 12.62
N GLY A 73 -8.26 7.58 13.26
CA GLY A 73 -8.51 8.03 14.64
C GLY A 73 -9.89 7.63 15.14
N ASN A 74 -10.44 8.45 16.05
CA ASN A 74 -11.72 8.18 16.67
C ASN A 74 -12.83 9.19 16.28
N ASN A 75 -12.58 10.08 15.32
CA ASN A 75 -13.53 11.06 14.89
C ASN A 75 -14.43 10.47 13.80
N PRO A 76 -15.74 10.28 14.04
CA PRO A 76 -16.62 9.76 13.01
C PRO A 76 -16.82 10.80 11.90
N ALA A 77 -17.11 10.32 10.70
CA ALA A 77 -17.59 11.15 9.61
C ALA A 77 -18.77 12.04 10.07
N THR A 78 -18.76 13.31 9.67
CA THR A 78 -19.83 14.27 9.95
C THR A 78 -20.73 14.53 8.74
N GLU A 79 -20.33 14.04 7.57
CA GLU A 79 -21.14 13.95 6.35
C GLU A 79 -21.14 12.48 5.89
N ASP A 80 -22.25 12.07 5.26
CA ASP A 80 -22.36 10.72 4.70
C ASP A 80 -21.44 10.60 3.47
N ALA A 81 -20.60 9.56 3.45
CA ALA A 81 -19.91 9.15 2.23
C ALA A 81 -20.96 8.73 1.18
N PRO A 82 -20.71 8.96 -0.11
CA PRO A 82 -21.56 8.42 -1.17
C PRO A 82 -21.70 6.91 -1.01
N THR A 83 -22.89 6.40 -1.16
CA THR A 83 -23.38 5.11 -0.66
C THR A 83 -22.90 3.85 -1.39
N THR A 84 -21.88 3.89 -2.20
CA THR A 84 -21.26 2.68 -2.78
C THR A 84 -20.22 2.05 -1.86
N ALA A 85 -20.29 2.37 -0.69
CA ALA A 85 -19.66 2.08 0.57
C ALA A 85 -19.14 0.64 0.81
N ALA A 86 -18.28 0.14 -0.06
CA ALA A 86 -17.38 -0.94 0.35
C ALA A 86 -16.27 -0.41 1.29
N ILE A 87 -16.06 0.92 1.32
CA ILE A 87 -14.93 1.55 2.01
C ILE A 87 -15.30 2.32 3.28
N GLY A 88 -16.51 2.87 3.41
CA GLY A 88 -16.96 3.56 4.63
C GLY A 88 -17.60 2.61 5.67
N PRO A 89 -17.89 3.02 6.91
CA PRO A 89 -17.65 4.35 7.44
C PRO A 89 -16.18 4.64 7.74
N PHE A 90 -15.82 5.92 7.69
CA PHE A 90 -14.48 6.40 7.98
C PHE A 90 -14.34 6.90 9.42
N MET A 91 -13.15 6.72 10.00
CA MET A 91 -12.79 7.21 11.33
C MET A 91 -11.52 8.06 11.21
N GLY A 92 -11.69 9.38 11.36
CA GLY A 92 -10.62 10.35 11.17
C GLY A 92 -9.82 10.68 12.42
N GLY A 93 -8.63 11.24 12.22
CA GLY A 93 -7.75 11.74 13.27
C GLY A 93 -6.46 12.35 12.71
N PRO A 94 -5.67 13.05 13.54
CA PRO A 94 -4.45 13.73 13.12
C PRO A 94 -3.22 12.81 13.23
N THR A 95 -3.25 11.63 12.61
CA THR A 95 -2.17 10.64 12.73
C THR A 95 -1.28 10.53 11.49
N GLY A 96 -1.61 11.23 10.40
CA GLY A 96 -0.75 11.34 9.23
C GLY A 96 0.55 12.09 9.55
N ALA A 97 1.64 11.75 8.85
CA ALA A 97 2.94 12.35 9.08
C ALA A 97 3.81 12.39 7.82
N VAL A 98 4.80 13.28 7.83
CA VAL A 98 5.97 13.21 6.95
C VAL A 98 7.20 13.01 7.79
N VAL A 99 8.05 12.07 7.40
CA VAL A 99 9.26 11.71 8.12
C VAL A 99 10.48 11.87 7.23
N GLN A 100 11.63 12.07 7.86
CA GLN A 100 12.93 11.82 7.22
C GLN A 100 13.50 10.50 7.78
N ILE A 101 14.19 9.75 6.92
CA ILE A 101 14.86 8.52 7.34
C ILE A 101 16.26 8.89 7.84
N GLY A 102 16.52 8.53 9.09
CA GLY A 102 17.83 8.74 9.72
C GLY A 102 18.90 7.77 9.16
N PRO A 103 20.17 8.03 9.43
CA PRO A 103 21.27 7.22 8.93
C PRO A 103 21.28 5.78 9.46
N ASP A 104 20.51 5.49 10.49
CA ASP A 104 20.27 4.15 11.06
C ASP A 104 19.05 3.44 10.44
N GLY A 105 18.36 4.06 9.47
CA GLY A 105 17.15 3.56 8.85
C GLY A 105 15.88 3.77 9.68
N CYS A 106 15.96 4.52 10.80
CA CYS A 106 14.79 4.82 11.62
C CYS A 106 14.11 6.13 11.19
N PRO A 107 12.76 6.18 11.24
CA PRO A 107 12.04 7.42 10.93
C PRO A 107 12.25 8.46 12.01
N VAL A 108 12.46 9.70 11.58
CA VAL A 108 12.49 10.89 12.44
C VAL A 108 11.36 11.81 12.00
N GLY A 109 10.42 12.11 12.88
CA GLY A 109 9.27 12.96 12.57
C GLY A 109 9.72 14.35 12.10
N LEU A 110 9.29 14.75 10.91
CA LEU A 110 9.49 16.08 10.37
C LEU A 110 8.21 16.91 10.54
N ALA A 111 7.08 16.40 10.07
CA ALA A 111 5.76 16.97 10.30
C ALA A 111 4.81 15.87 10.78
N THR A 112 4.01 16.15 11.79
CA THR A 112 3.05 15.21 12.38
C THR A 112 1.70 15.89 12.57
N GLY A 113 0.63 15.11 12.72
CA GLY A 113 -0.70 15.66 12.93
C GLY A 113 -1.43 16.05 11.64
N LEU A 114 -0.95 15.56 10.49
CA LEU A 114 -1.71 15.64 9.23
C LEU A 114 -2.99 14.81 9.32
N PRO A 115 -4.06 15.22 8.61
CA PRO A 115 -5.29 14.44 8.60
C PRO A 115 -5.03 13.02 8.08
N SER A 116 -5.69 12.06 8.72
CA SER A 116 -5.68 10.66 8.36
C SER A 116 -7.07 10.09 8.63
N THR A 117 -7.48 9.09 7.87
CA THR A 117 -8.72 8.37 8.11
C THR A 117 -8.54 6.88 7.87
N MET A 118 -9.28 6.07 8.60
CA MET A 118 -9.33 4.63 8.40
C MET A 118 -10.70 4.21 7.91
N ALA A 119 -10.74 3.49 6.81
CA ALA A 119 -11.94 2.88 6.28
C ALA A 119 -12.33 1.62 7.07
N ALA A 120 -13.60 1.22 7.02
CA ALA A 120 -14.10 0.01 7.68
C ALA A 120 -13.39 -1.28 7.24
N MET A 121 -12.81 -1.30 6.05
CA MET A 121 -12.02 -2.44 5.53
C MET A 121 -10.55 -2.42 5.97
N GLY A 122 -10.13 -1.39 6.73
CA GLY A 122 -8.75 -1.25 7.22
C GLY A 122 -7.81 -0.54 6.25
N ASP A 123 -8.32 0.00 5.15
CA ASP A 123 -7.55 0.91 4.31
C ASP A 123 -7.40 2.26 5.00
N VAL A 124 -6.22 2.86 4.87
CA VAL A 124 -5.88 4.12 5.54
C VAL A 124 -5.50 5.16 4.50
N LEU A 125 -6.16 6.30 4.55
CA LEU A 125 -5.84 7.49 3.77
C LEU A 125 -5.22 8.54 4.69
N GLY A 126 -4.22 9.29 4.19
CA GLY A 126 -3.54 10.29 4.99
C GLY A 126 -2.52 11.10 4.21
N ALA A 127 -1.29 11.23 4.69
CA ALA A 127 -0.21 11.72 3.85
C ALA A 127 0.17 10.61 2.85
N GLU A 128 -0.13 10.86 1.58
CA GLU A 128 -0.01 9.84 0.53
C GLU A 128 1.29 9.96 -0.27
N ASP A 129 1.80 11.19 -0.44
CA ASP A 129 3.01 11.38 -1.23
C ASP A 129 3.71 12.68 -0.86
N VAL A 130 4.98 12.81 -1.24
CA VAL A 130 5.83 13.98 -0.98
C VAL A 130 6.65 14.38 -2.20
N ALA A 131 6.81 15.69 -2.40
CA ALA A 131 7.64 16.24 -3.48
C ALA A 131 8.41 17.46 -3.00
N ILE A 132 9.56 17.72 -3.59
CA ILE A 132 10.37 18.92 -3.35
C ILE A 132 10.35 19.79 -4.60
N LEU A 133 9.89 21.05 -4.47
CA LEU A 133 9.96 22.06 -5.50
C LEU A 133 10.86 23.20 -5.02
N GLY A 134 11.98 23.42 -5.69
CA GLY A 134 13.06 24.24 -5.18
C GLY A 134 13.65 23.65 -3.89
N ASP A 135 13.65 24.45 -2.83
CA ASP A 135 14.10 23.99 -1.50
C ASP A 135 12.91 23.65 -0.56
N GLN A 136 11.68 23.60 -1.10
CA GLN A 136 10.47 23.46 -0.31
C GLN A 136 9.85 22.06 -0.45
N LEU A 137 9.62 21.40 0.68
CA LEU A 137 8.94 20.11 0.74
C LEU A 137 7.42 20.32 0.82
N TYR A 138 6.70 19.55 0.01
CA TYR A 138 5.23 19.47 -0.03
C TYR A 138 4.76 18.05 0.21
N ALA A 139 3.54 17.90 0.70
CA ALA A 139 2.85 16.63 0.84
C ALA A 139 1.48 16.69 0.18
N ALA A 140 1.11 15.65 -0.57
CA ALA A 140 -0.26 15.36 -0.93
C ALA A 140 -0.91 14.60 0.24
N VAL A 141 -2.07 15.04 0.67
CA VAL A 141 -2.79 14.47 1.82
C VAL A 141 -4.22 14.15 1.40
N ASP A 142 -4.57 12.89 1.60
CA ASP A 142 -5.89 12.34 1.32
C ASP A 142 -6.48 11.68 2.58
N GLY A 143 -7.27 12.23 3.31
CA GLY A 143 -7.79 11.73 4.60
C GLY A 143 -8.43 12.86 5.39
N GLY A 144 -8.48 14.03 4.75
CA GLY A 144 -9.11 15.23 5.29
C GLY A 144 -10.61 15.28 5.02
N GLY A 145 -11.24 16.33 5.50
CA GLY A 145 -12.64 16.64 5.24
C GLY A 145 -13.68 15.97 6.12
N PRO A 146 -14.95 16.40 6.03
CA PRO A 146 -16.02 15.94 6.90
C PRO A 146 -16.45 14.48 6.66
N VAL A 147 -16.32 13.94 5.44
CA VAL A 147 -16.60 12.52 5.13
C VAL A 147 -15.58 11.62 5.82
N HIS A 148 -14.35 12.09 5.97
CA HIS A 148 -13.26 11.37 6.60
C HIS A 148 -13.10 11.62 8.11
N GLY A 149 -14.03 12.35 8.74
CA GLY A 149 -13.95 12.67 10.16
C GLY A 149 -12.93 13.74 10.54
N ASN A 150 -12.42 14.48 9.56
CA ASN A 150 -11.44 15.56 9.73
C ASN A 150 -11.97 16.90 9.19
N ALA A 151 -13.16 17.32 9.63
CA ALA A 151 -13.90 18.45 9.08
C ALA A 151 -13.13 19.79 9.04
N ASP A 152 -12.17 19.99 9.95
CA ASP A 152 -11.38 21.23 10.05
C ASP A 152 -10.05 21.14 9.27
N ALA A 153 -9.75 20.02 8.64
CA ALA A 153 -8.51 19.77 7.91
C ALA A 153 -8.83 19.06 6.58
N PRO A 154 -8.92 19.79 5.46
CA PRO A 154 -9.29 19.21 4.16
C PRO A 154 -8.17 18.34 3.59
N SER A 155 -8.51 17.43 2.68
CA SER A 155 -7.54 16.82 1.77
C SER A 155 -6.98 17.87 0.82
N GLY A 156 -5.69 17.76 0.48
CA GLY A 156 -5.05 18.75 -0.38
C GLY A 156 -3.54 18.71 -0.38
N VAL A 157 -2.95 19.81 -0.84
CA VAL A 157 -1.50 20.01 -0.86
C VAL A 157 -1.09 20.83 0.36
N TYR A 158 -0.19 20.26 1.15
CA TYR A 158 0.39 20.90 2.33
C TYR A 158 1.87 21.21 2.12
N ARG A 159 2.31 22.38 2.55
CA ARG A 159 3.72 22.76 2.65
C ARG A 159 4.24 22.36 4.02
N ILE A 160 5.41 21.70 4.04
CA ILE A 160 6.09 21.33 5.28
C ILE A 160 7.15 22.38 5.58
N LEU A 161 7.01 23.08 6.71
CA LEU A 161 7.95 24.13 7.10
C LEU A 161 9.16 23.53 7.84
N ALA A 162 10.25 24.26 7.90
CA ALA A 162 11.50 23.82 8.50
C ALA A 162 11.41 23.51 10.01
N ASP A 163 10.41 24.06 10.71
CA ASP A 163 10.11 23.78 12.12
C ASP A 163 9.12 22.62 12.32
N GLY A 164 8.70 21.96 11.24
CA GLY A 164 7.75 20.87 11.25
C GLY A 164 6.28 21.30 11.23
N ALA A 165 6.00 22.60 11.21
CA ALA A 165 4.64 23.09 11.01
C ALA A 165 4.18 22.81 9.58
N THR A 166 2.87 22.68 9.39
CA THR A 166 2.25 22.44 8.10
C THR A 166 1.38 23.63 7.70
N GLU A 167 1.39 23.99 6.42
CA GLU A 167 0.58 25.04 5.86
C GLU A 167 -0.23 24.48 4.67
N LEU A 168 -1.56 24.58 4.73
CA LEU A 168 -2.41 24.23 3.60
C LEU A 168 -2.16 25.18 2.43
N VAL A 169 -1.66 24.65 1.32
CA VAL A 169 -1.42 25.39 0.08
C VAL A 169 -2.66 25.37 -0.80
N ALA A 170 -3.27 24.20 -0.98
CA ALA A 170 -4.45 24.04 -1.80
C ALA A 170 -5.46 23.08 -1.13
N ASP A 171 -6.66 23.56 -0.90
CA ASP A 171 -7.81 22.75 -0.48
C ASP A 171 -8.41 22.04 -1.69
N LEU A 172 -8.03 20.78 -1.88
CA LEU A 172 -8.51 19.98 -3.01
C LEU A 172 -9.92 19.44 -2.77
N SER A 173 -10.31 19.13 -1.53
CA SER A 173 -11.68 18.73 -1.20
C SER A 173 -12.70 19.76 -1.67
N THR A 174 -12.48 21.02 -1.34
CA THR A 174 -13.35 22.12 -1.80
C THR A 174 -13.28 22.28 -3.32
N TRP A 175 -12.06 22.24 -3.88
CA TRP A 175 -11.85 22.48 -5.31
C TRP A 175 -12.55 21.43 -6.18
N VAL A 176 -12.45 20.13 -5.86
CA VAL A 176 -13.07 19.06 -6.66
C VAL A 176 -14.60 19.09 -6.58
N ARG A 177 -15.17 19.47 -5.43
CA ARG A 177 -16.62 19.67 -5.26
C ARG A 177 -17.16 20.81 -6.15
N GLU A 178 -16.38 21.89 -6.30
CA GLU A 178 -16.74 23.04 -7.11
C GLU A 178 -16.46 22.85 -8.61
N ASN A 179 -15.55 21.92 -8.94
CA ASN A 179 -15.09 21.66 -10.31
C ASN A 179 -15.24 20.16 -10.66
N PRO A 180 -16.46 19.64 -10.75
CA PRO A 180 -16.67 18.22 -11.02
C PRO A 180 -16.09 17.81 -12.39
N VAL A 181 -15.66 16.55 -12.52
CA VAL A 181 -15.24 15.93 -13.77
C VAL A 181 -16.42 15.66 -14.70
N ALA A 182 -16.15 15.30 -15.96
CA ALA A 182 -17.21 15.07 -16.95
C ALA A 182 -18.08 13.83 -16.61
N GLU A 183 -17.46 12.76 -16.10
CA GLU A 183 -18.14 11.53 -15.69
C GLU A 183 -17.83 11.24 -14.22
N VAL A 184 -18.64 11.80 -13.29
CA VAL A 184 -18.46 11.57 -11.85
C VAL A 184 -18.65 10.09 -11.55
N PRO A 185 -17.66 9.38 -10.98
CA PRO A 185 -17.77 7.97 -10.64
C PRO A 185 -18.88 7.68 -9.64
N GLY A 186 -19.41 6.46 -9.67
CA GLY A 186 -20.49 6.05 -8.76
C GLY A 186 -20.05 5.88 -7.31
N ASP A 187 -18.76 5.68 -7.09
CA ASP A 187 -18.07 5.55 -5.80
C ASP A 187 -17.31 6.83 -5.41
N TYR A 188 -17.60 7.94 -6.08
CA TYR A 188 -16.97 9.24 -5.83
C TYR A 188 -17.09 9.66 -4.36
N ASP A 189 -15.93 9.92 -3.75
CA ASP A 189 -15.80 10.49 -2.42
C ASP A 189 -15.35 11.96 -2.55
N PRO A 190 -16.18 12.92 -2.10
CA PRO A 190 -15.88 14.34 -2.30
C PRO A 190 -14.70 14.85 -1.47
N ASP A 191 -14.20 14.07 -0.52
CA ASP A 191 -13.06 14.44 0.32
C ASP A 191 -11.77 13.68 -0.02
N ALA A 192 -11.86 12.59 -0.81
CA ALA A 192 -10.69 11.87 -1.29
C ALA A 192 -10.08 12.60 -2.49
N ALA A 193 -9.03 13.38 -2.27
CA ALA A 193 -8.29 14.09 -3.32
C ALA A 193 -6.85 14.38 -2.90
N GLY A 194 -5.88 14.14 -3.79
CA GLY A 194 -4.47 14.41 -3.52
C GLY A 194 -3.67 13.16 -3.15
N TYR A 195 -3.76 12.13 -3.98
CA TYR A 195 -3.09 10.84 -3.76
C TYR A 195 -1.61 10.85 -4.12
N SER A 196 -1.20 11.53 -5.18
CA SER A 196 0.20 11.62 -5.59
C SER A 196 0.60 13.05 -5.94
N ILE A 197 1.89 13.36 -5.81
CA ILE A 197 2.42 14.69 -6.09
C ILE A 197 3.83 14.59 -6.68
N VAL A 198 4.06 15.25 -7.80
CA VAL A 198 5.42 15.41 -8.35
C VAL A 198 5.71 16.89 -8.63
N ALA A 199 6.96 17.28 -8.44
CA ALA A 199 7.41 18.65 -8.62
C ALA A 199 8.07 18.81 -9.99
N ASP A 200 7.53 19.69 -10.82
CA ASP A 200 8.12 20.07 -12.09
C ASP A 200 8.90 21.40 -11.93
N GLU A 201 10.20 21.29 -11.73
CA GLU A 201 11.11 22.42 -11.58
C GLU A 201 11.13 23.34 -12.82
N ALA A 202 10.87 22.80 -14.01
CA ALA A 202 10.91 23.57 -15.25
C ALA A 202 9.71 24.52 -15.37
N SER A 203 8.53 24.09 -14.95
CA SER A 203 7.32 24.92 -14.94
C SER A 203 7.09 25.63 -13.62
N GLY A 204 7.73 25.19 -12.52
CA GLY A 204 7.49 25.67 -11.17
C GLY A 204 6.14 25.24 -10.61
N LEU A 205 5.60 24.10 -11.08
CA LEU A 205 4.30 23.55 -10.69
C LEU A 205 4.47 22.25 -9.93
N LEU A 206 3.49 21.96 -9.09
CA LEU A 206 3.23 20.66 -8.53
C LEU A 206 2.14 19.99 -9.36
N TRP A 207 2.37 18.78 -9.83
CA TRP A 207 1.34 17.94 -10.47
C TRP A 207 0.77 17.00 -9.42
N VAL A 208 -0.56 16.86 -9.42
CA VAL A 208 -1.29 16.08 -8.40
C VAL A 208 -2.23 15.11 -9.10
N GLY A 209 -2.16 13.83 -8.69
CA GLY A 209 -3.09 12.79 -9.10
C GLY A 209 -4.28 12.70 -8.16
N ASP A 210 -5.48 12.64 -8.71
CA ASP A 210 -6.73 12.42 -7.99
C ASP A 210 -7.39 11.15 -8.53
N PRO A 211 -7.22 10.00 -7.85
CA PRO A 211 -7.75 8.71 -8.29
C PRO A 211 -9.28 8.65 -8.21
N ASN A 212 -9.84 9.31 -7.24
CA ASN A 212 -11.23 9.21 -6.88
C ASN A 212 -12.16 9.86 -7.89
N SER A 213 -11.84 11.07 -8.36
CA SER A 213 -12.61 11.67 -9.47
C SER A 213 -12.01 11.35 -10.84
N GLY A 214 -10.80 10.82 -10.92
CA GLY A 214 -10.13 10.47 -12.17
C GLY A 214 -9.62 11.70 -12.91
N GLN A 215 -8.62 12.39 -12.36
CA GLN A 215 -8.06 13.58 -13.00
C GLN A 215 -6.60 13.82 -12.61
N VAL A 216 -5.93 14.64 -13.40
CA VAL A 216 -4.61 15.20 -13.10
C VAL A 216 -4.75 16.72 -12.96
N LEU A 217 -4.24 17.23 -11.84
CA LEU A 217 -4.26 18.63 -11.47
C LEU A 217 -2.86 19.24 -11.52
N SER A 218 -2.77 20.54 -11.65
CA SER A 218 -1.57 21.30 -11.35
C SER A 218 -1.86 22.30 -10.22
N VAL A 219 -0.89 22.48 -9.33
CA VAL A 219 -0.98 23.39 -8.19
C VAL A 219 0.26 24.28 -8.18
N THR A 220 0.04 25.60 -8.11
CA THR A 220 1.14 26.54 -7.94
C THR A 220 1.56 26.64 -6.47
N PRO A 221 2.80 27.07 -6.16
CA PRO A 221 3.25 27.26 -4.76
C PRO A 221 2.41 28.26 -3.95
N ASP A 222 1.65 29.13 -4.59
CA ASP A 222 0.71 30.07 -3.98
C ASP A 222 -0.74 29.56 -3.96
N GLY A 223 -0.98 28.28 -4.33
CA GLY A 223 -2.24 27.58 -4.12
C GLY A 223 -3.27 27.68 -5.24
N VAL A 224 -2.89 28.14 -6.43
CA VAL A 224 -3.79 28.12 -7.60
C VAL A 224 -3.86 26.70 -8.15
N VAL A 225 -5.08 26.13 -8.17
CA VAL A 225 -5.35 24.79 -8.72
C VAL A 225 -5.94 24.91 -10.12
N ALA A 226 -5.47 24.06 -11.04
CA ALA A 226 -6.07 23.92 -12.36
C ALA A 226 -6.11 22.45 -12.77
N ARG A 227 -7.19 22.03 -13.48
CA ARG A 227 -7.26 20.71 -14.10
C ARG A 227 -6.40 20.71 -15.36
N VAL A 228 -5.43 19.77 -15.41
CA VAL A 228 -4.64 19.51 -16.62
C VAL A 228 -5.37 18.51 -17.51
N ALA A 229 -5.84 17.40 -16.96
CA ALA A 229 -6.57 16.38 -17.70
C ALA A 229 -7.74 15.82 -16.89
N ASP A 230 -8.86 15.58 -17.56
CA ASP A 230 -10.01 14.84 -17.06
C ASP A 230 -9.91 13.40 -17.60
N LEU A 231 -9.64 12.46 -16.72
CA LEU A 231 -9.47 11.02 -17.00
C LEU A 231 -10.69 10.22 -16.56
N SER A 232 -11.79 10.88 -16.15
CA SER A 232 -12.95 10.24 -15.52
C SER A 232 -13.67 9.23 -16.42
N ALA A 233 -13.54 9.37 -17.74
CA ALA A 233 -14.17 8.47 -18.70
C ALA A 233 -13.73 7.00 -18.50
N GLY A 234 -14.69 6.15 -18.14
CA GLY A 234 -14.44 4.74 -17.86
C GLY A 234 -13.74 4.44 -16.53
N HIS A 235 -13.57 5.41 -15.68
CA HIS A 235 -13.05 5.34 -14.30
C HIS A 235 -11.75 4.51 -14.17
N PRO A 236 -10.62 4.96 -14.74
CA PRO A 236 -9.38 4.19 -14.75
C PRO A 236 -8.66 4.18 -13.40
N VAL A 237 -9.06 5.00 -12.42
CA VAL A 237 -8.43 5.17 -11.10
C VAL A 237 -6.94 5.50 -11.23
N PRO A 238 -6.57 6.74 -11.66
CA PRO A 238 -5.18 7.16 -11.76
C PRO A 238 -4.49 7.11 -10.39
N THR A 239 -3.28 6.57 -10.35
CA THR A 239 -2.50 6.42 -9.13
C THR A 239 -1.32 7.42 -9.10
N HIS A 240 -0.12 6.97 -8.81
CA HIS A 240 1.04 7.84 -8.77
C HIS A 240 1.43 8.37 -10.15
N LEU A 241 2.07 9.52 -10.09
CA LEU A 241 2.61 10.25 -11.23
C LEU A 241 4.13 10.19 -11.20
N THR A 242 4.76 10.20 -12.38
CA THR A 242 6.18 10.50 -12.53
C THR A 242 6.38 11.46 -13.70
N LEU A 243 7.37 12.35 -13.61
CA LEU A 243 7.67 13.28 -14.72
C LEU A 243 8.18 12.52 -15.93
N ASP A 244 7.67 12.90 -17.12
CA ASP A 244 8.29 12.54 -18.37
C ASP A 244 9.44 13.52 -18.64
N PRO A 245 10.69 13.07 -18.84
CA PRO A 245 11.80 13.93 -19.22
C PRO A 245 11.56 14.76 -20.49
N GLU A 246 10.64 14.33 -21.36
CA GLU A 246 10.26 15.05 -22.60
C GLU A 246 9.11 16.05 -22.35
N GLY A 247 8.51 16.05 -21.16
CA GLY A 247 7.47 16.99 -20.70
C GLY A 247 6.12 16.32 -20.46
N GLY A 248 5.44 16.75 -19.39
CA GLY A 248 4.23 16.12 -18.89
C GLY A 248 4.52 15.06 -17.83
N VAL A 249 3.56 14.15 -17.61
CA VAL A 249 3.67 13.09 -16.59
C VAL A 249 3.18 11.74 -17.14
N TYR A 250 3.82 10.66 -16.69
CA TYR A 250 3.25 9.32 -16.77
C TYR A 250 2.36 9.07 -15.56
N VAL A 251 1.24 8.36 -15.78
CA VAL A 251 0.19 8.11 -14.79
C VAL A 251 -0.15 6.62 -14.81
N GLY A 252 0.07 5.93 -13.70
CA GLY A 252 -0.39 4.56 -13.51
C GLY A 252 -1.89 4.47 -13.25
N THR A 253 -2.51 3.31 -13.45
CA THR A 253 -3.92 3.08 -13.09
C THR A 253 -4.09 1.81 -12.25
N LEU A 254 -4.92 1.89 -11.20
CA LEU A 254 -5.25 0.75 -10.34
C LEU A 254 -6.42 -0.07 -10.92
N THR A 255 -7.39 0.58 -11.54
CA THR A 255 -8.71 0.07 -11.95
C THR A 255 -9.66 -0.16 -10.75
N VAL A 256 -10.92 -0.50 -11.03
CA VAL A 256 -11.93 -0.72 -9.99
C VAL A 256 -12.02 -2.19 -9.57
N VAL A 257 -12.56 -2.42 -8.39
CA VAL A 257 -12.86 -3.78 -7.87
C VAL A 257 -13.91 -4.48 -8.75
N PRO A 258 -13.74 -5.78 -9.08
CA PRO A 258 -12.59 -6.62 -8.79
C PRO A 258 -11.41 -6.28 -9.71
N PHE A 259 -10.22 -6.17 -9.17
CA PHE A 259 -9.00 -5.79 -9.90
C PHE A 259 -8.60 -6.85 -10.91
N THR A 260 -9.16 -6.76 -12.12
CA THR A 260 -8.94 -7.77 -13.16
C THR A 260 -7.54 -7.68 -13.75
N ASP A 261 -6.81 -8.78 -13.77
CA ASP A 261 -5.47 -8.84 -14.36
C ASP A 261 -5.45 -8.37 -15.82
N GLY A 262 -4.43 -7.60 -16.17
CA GLY A 262 -4.22 -7.10 -17.53
C GLY A 262 -5.11 -5.92 -17.95
N THR A 263 -5.86 -5.32 -17.03
CA THR A 263 -6.76 -4.18 -17.33
C THR A 263 -6.19 -2.82 -16.95
N ALA A 264 -5.13 -2.79 -16.14
CA ALA A 264 -4.41 -1.58 -15.79
C ALA A 264 -3.49 -1.12 -16.93
N LYS A 265 -3.12 0.16 -16.90
CA LYS A 265 -2.29 0.78 -17.92
C LYS A 265 -1.46 1.93 -17.36
N VAL A 266 -0.51 2.42 -18.15
CA VAL A 266 0.14 3.71 -17.95
C VAL A 266 -0.31 4.65 -19.07
N MET A 267 -0.71 5.84 -18.69
CA MET A 267 -1.03 6.94 -19.60
C MET A 267 0.07 7.99 -19.55
N HIS A 268 0.28 8.72 -20.63
CA HIS A 268 1.02 9.98 -20.66
C HIS A 268 0.02 11.14 -20.71
N VAL A 269 0.22 12.12 -19.84
CA VAL A 269 -0.55 13.35 -19.80
C VAL A 269 0.40 14.51 -20.07
N ALA A 270 0.28 15.10 -21.26
CA ALA A 270 1.09 16.26 -21.65
C ALA A 270 0.61 17.54 -20.93
N ALA A 271 1.47 18.55 -20.88
CA ALA A 271 1.17 19.83 -20.24
C ALA A 271 -0.01 20.60 -20.87
N ASP A 272 -0.38 20.31 -22.11
CA ASP A 272 -1.56 20.87 -22.77
C ASP A 272 -2.86 20.07 -22.53
N GLY A 273 -2.80 19.01 -21.72
CA GLY A 273 -3.91 18.15 -21.38
C GLY A 273 -4.16 17.01 -22.37
N THR A 274 -3.31 16.84 -23.38
CA THR A 274 -3.38 15.67 -24.27
C THR A 274 -3.05 14.39 -23.50
N VAL A 275 -3.88 13.34 -23.68
CA VAL A 275 -3.75 12.05 -22.98
C VAL A 275 -3.55 10.93 -23.99
N GLU A 276 -2.55 10.09 -23.75
CA GLU A 276 -2.24 8.93 -24.58
C GLU A 276 -2.02 7.68 -23.69
N ASP A 277 -2.54 6.52 -24.09
CA ASP A 277 -2.18 5.24 -23.49
C ASP A 277 -0.79 4.81 -24.01
N VAL A 278 0.21 4.75 -23.13
CA VAL A 278 1.59 4.41 -23.52
C VAL A 278 1.96 2.97 -23.19
N TRP A 279 1.28 2.36 -22.21
CA TRP A 279 1.52 0.97 -21.83
C TRP A 279 0.22 0.34 -21.32
N THR A 280 -0.19 -0.79 -21.89
CA THR A 280 -1.42 -1.51 -21.55
C THR A 280 -1.12 -2.95 -21.15
N GLY A 281 -2.11 -3.65 -20.59
CA GLY A 281 -1.96 -5.06 -20.20
C GLY A 281 -1.29 -5.25 -18.84
N LEU A 282 -1.23 -4.20 -18.01
CA LEU A 282 -0.72 -4.23 -16.65
C LEU A 282 -1.82 -4.62 -15.65
N THR A 283 -1.42 -4.88 -14.42
CA THR A 283 -2.31 -5.29 -13.33
C THR A 283 -2.08 -4.42 -12.10
N THR A 284 -3.14 -3.81 -11.55
CA THR A 284 -3.08 -3.01 -10.31
C THR A 284 -1.83 -2.12 -10.20
N VAL A 285 -1.62 -1.25 -11.17
CA VAL A 285 -0.47 -0.33 -11.13
C VAL A 285 -0.73 0.72 -10.05
N VAL A 286 0.12 0.73 -9.04
CA VAL A 286 0.05 1.68 -7.92
C VAL A 286 1.07 2.78 -8.02
N ASP A 287 2.18 2.56 -8.76
CA ASP A 287 3.19 3.57 -9.00
C ASP A 287 3.89 3.38 -10.34
N VAL A 288 4.51 4.43 -10.82
CA VAL A 288 5.33 4.47 -12.03
C VAL A 288 6.60 5.28 -11.78
N ALA A 289 7.71 4.83 -12.33
CA ALA A 289 8.98 5.52 -12.19
C ALA A 289 9.76 5.53 -13.52
N VAL A 290 10.57 6.55 -13.75
CA VAL A 290 11.47 6.64 -14.90
C VAL A 290 12.90 6.48 -14.43
N GLY A 291 13.57 5.46 -14.95
CA GLY A 291 15.00 5.24 -14.69
C GLY A 291 15.88 6.31 -15.31
N ALA A 292 17.14 6.38 -14.85
CA ALA A 292 18.10 7.35 -15.37
C ALA A 292 18.43 7.19 -16.87
N ASP A 293 18.15 6.02 -17.44
CA ASP A 293 18.28 5.71 -18.86
C ASP A 293 17.00 6.01 -19.68
N GLY A 294 15.95 6.53 -19.03
CA GLY A 294 14.64 6.81 -19.62
C GLY A 294 13.71 5.59 -19.67
N THR A 295 14.10 4.45 -19.09
CA THR A 295 13.22 3.29 -19.01
C THR A 295 12.05 3.57 -18.07
N LEU A 296 10.81 3.33 -18.55
CA LEU A 296 9.61 3.44 -17.75
C LEU A 296 9.35 2.11 -17.01
N TYR A 297 9.15 2.21 -15.72
CA TYR A 297 8.82 1.10 -14.81
C TYR A 297 7.42 1.28 -14.24
N ALA A 298 6.74 0.18 -13.96
CA ALA A 298 5.46 0.16 -13.25
C ALA A 298 5.56 -0.76 -12.03
N LEU A 299 5.03 -0.30 -10.92
CA LEU A 299 4.85 -1.10 -9.70
C LEU A 299 3.44 -1.68 -9.70
N GLU A 300 3.34 -2.98 -9.81
CA GLU A 300 2.08 -3.70 -9.66
C GLU A 300 1.92 -4.18 -8.22
N MET A 301 0.82 -3.80 -7.55
CA MET A 301 0.56 -4.15 -6.15
C MET A 301 0.37 -5.66 -5.96
N SER A 302 -0.33 -6.30 -6.89
CA SER A 302 -0.56 -7.75 -6.89
C SER A 302 -0.91 -8.25 -8.29
N THR A 303 -0.76 -9.55 -8.51
CA THR A 303 -1.14 -10.25 -9.75
C THR A 303 -1.79 -11.59 -9.42
N GLY A 304 -2.53 -12.16 -10.37
CA GLY A 304 -3.32 -13.36 -10.10
C GLY A 304 -4.53 -13.07 -9.23
N ASN A 305 -5.09 -11.87 -9.38
CA ASN A 305 -6.16 -11.34 -8.55
C ASN A 305 -7.46 -12.13 -8.68
N LEU A 306 -8.29 -12.09 -7.63
CA LEU A 306 -9.53 -12.86 -7.54
C LEU A 306 -10.74 -11.97 -7.81
N ALA A 307 -11.79 -12.56 -8.41
CA ALA A 307 -13.07 -11.87 -8.59
C ALA A 307 -13.89 -11.73 -7.29
N GLU A 308 -13.52 -12.48 -6.25
CA GLU A 308 -14.16 -12.49 -4.93
C GLU A 308 -13.10 -12.16 -3.86
N PRO A 309 -13.50 -11.66 -2.67
CA PRO A 309 -12.55 -11.38 -1.61
C PRO A 309 -11.61 -12.58 -1.32
N PRO A 310 -10.33 -12.34 -1.07
CA PRO A 310 -9.70 -11.05 -0.71
C PRO A 310 -9.34 -10.13 -1.88
N PHE A 311 -9.73 -10.41 -3.10
CA PHE A 311 -9.46 -9.72 -4.36
C PHE A 311 -7.96 -9.69 -4.73
N LEU A 312 -7.11 -9.11 -3.89
CA LEU A 312 -5.67 -8.96 -4.09
C LEU A 312 -4.88 -10.13 -3.50
N MET A 313 -3.79 -10.53 -4.15
CA MET A 313 -2.96 -11.66 -3.74
C MET A 313 -1.67 -11.18 -3.07
N PRO A 314 -1.45 -11.48 -1.76
CA PRO A 314 -0.25 -11.06 -1.05
C PRO A 314 1.01 -11.73 -1.62
N GLY A 315 2.14 -11.00 -1.63
CA GLY A 315 3.43 -11.52 -2.09
C GLY A 315 3.54 -11.74 -3.60
N THR A 316 2.61 -11.18 -4.40
CA THR A 316 2.65 -11.23 -5.86
C THR A 316 2.95 -9.87 -6.49
N GLY A 317 3.20 -8.85 -5.66
CA GLY A 317 3.61 -7.53 -6.14
C GLY A 317 4.95 -7.58 -6.85
N ARG A 318 5.15 -6.70 -7.82
CA ARG A 318 6.36 -6.69 -8.65
C ARG A 318 6.62 -5.34 -9.30
N VAL A 319 7.89 -5.09 -9.64
CA VAL A 319 8.29 -4.00 -10.54
C VAL A 319 8.53 -4.59 -11.92
N VAL A 320 7.94 -4.01 -12.93
CA VAL A 320 8.04 -4.44 -14.32
C VAL A 320 8.50 -3.31 -15.22
N HIS A 321 9.13 -3.64 -16.36
CA HIS A 321 9.36 -2.71 -17.46
C HIS A 321 8.91 -3.30 -18.79
N GLN A 322 8.64 -2.44 -19.76
CA GLN A 322 8.19 -2.84 -21.08
C GLN A 322 9.38 -3.30 -21.94
N THR A 323 9.31 -4.50 -22.50
CA THR A 323 10.33 -5.06 -23.42
C THR A 323 9.88 -5.08 -24.86
N GLY A 324 8.61 -4.78 -25.11
CA GLY A 324 8.00 -4.70 -26.45
C GLY A 324 6.53 -4.27 -26.34
N PRO A 325 5.81 -4.08 -27.45
CA PRO A 325 4.45 -3.51 -27.44
C PRO A 325 3.46 -4.20 -26.49
N ASP A 326 3.56 -5.53 -26.36
CA ASP A 326 2.67 -6.35 -25.52
C ASP A 326 3.46 -7.27 -24.58
N THR A 327 4.71 -6.93 -24.26
CA THR A 327 5.58 -7.76 -23.42
C THR A 327 6.22 -6.95 -22.31
N LEU A 328 6.30 -7.55 -21.14
CA LEU A 328 6.94 -6.98 -19.96
C LEU A 328 7.93 -7.99 -19.37
N GLU A 329 8.88 -7.48 -18.62
CA GLU A 329 9.80 -8.25 -17.80
C GLU A 329 9.73 -7.75 -16.37
N ALA A 330 9.63 -8.68 -15.41
CA ALA A 330 9.71 -8.35 -14.00
C ALA A 330 11.17 -8.22 -13.58
N VAL A 331 11.52 -7.11 -12.96
CA VAL A 331 12.86 -6.83 -12.44
C VAL A 331 12.95 -6.99 -10.92
N VAL A 332 11.80 -6.89 -10.24
CA VAL A 332 11.62 -7.23 -8.83
C VAL A 332 10.33 -8.01 -8.69
N GLU A 333 10.34 -9.08 -7.91
CA GLU A 333 9.15 -9.92 -7.66
C GLU A 333 9.02 -10.25 -6.17
N GLY A 334 7.86 -10.77 -5.78
CA GLY A 334 7.60 -11.24 -4.42
C GLY A 334 7.34 -10.13 -3.41
N LEU A 335 6.97 -8.93 -3.86
CA LEU A 335 6.66 -7.81 -2.99
C LEU A 335 5.31 -8.01 -2.27
N MET A 336 5.28 -7.68 -0.97
CA MET A 336 4.09 -7.77 -0.14
C MET A 336 3.29 -6.47 -0.22
N PHE A 337 2.26 -6.43 -1.04
CA PHE A 337 1.40 -5.25 -1.23
C PHE A 337 2.20 -3.94 -1.30
N PRO A 338 3.14 -3.80 -2.25
CA PRO A 338 3.89 -2.56 -2.39
C PRO A 338 2.95 -1.42 -2.78
N ILE A 339 3.31 -0.17 -2.41
CA ILE A 339 2.46 1.00 -2.66
C ILE A 339 3.18 2.12 -3.40
N ALA A 340 4.47 2.31 -3.18
CA ALA A 340 5.23 3.33 -3.88
C ALA A 340 6.61 2.82 -4.30
N LEU A 341 7.10 3.37 -5.41
CA LEU A 341 8.38 3.07 -6.04
C LEU A 341 9.09 4.39 -6.36
N ASP A 342 10.30 4.54 -5.89
CA ASP A 342 11.15 5.66 -6.32
C ASP A 342 12.52 5.14 -6.79
N VAL A 343 13.13 5.88 -7.73
CA VAL A 343 14.49 5.62 -8.20
C VAL A 343 15.44 6.52 -7.42
N GLY A 344 16.19 5.92 -6.51
CA GLY A 344 17.12 6.65 -5.67
C GLY A 344 18.27 7.28 -6.43
N PRO A 345 19.04 8.17 -5.77
CA PRO A 345 20.20 8.82 -6.38
C PRO A 345 21.32 7.87 -6.77
N ASP A 346 21.30 6.62 -6.26
CA ASP A 346 22.18 5.52 -6.62
C ASP A 346 21.69 4.72 -7.85
N GLY A 347 20.50 5.02 -8.37
CA GLY A 347 19.87 4.32 -9.48
C GLY A 347 19.18 3.02 -9.10
N ALA A 348 19.08 2.71 -7.80
CA ALA A 348 18.33 1.58 -7.29
C ALA A 348 16.84 1.91 -7.11
N PHE A 349 16.03 0.86 -7.00
CA PHE A 349 14.63 0.99 -6.62
C PHE A 349 14.46 0.99 -5.11
N TYR A 350 13.66 1.91 -4.63
CA TYR A 350 13.19 1.99 -3.26
C TYR A 350 11.68 1.76 -3.25
N VAL A 351 11.25 0.73 -2.54
CA VAL A 351 9.84 0.31 -2.53
C VAL A 351 9.28 0.41 -1.13
N SER A 352 8.20 1.15 -0.95
CA SER A 352 7.45 1.16 0.31
C SER A 352 6.44 0.03 0.36
N SER A 353 6.36 -0.66 1.50
CA SER A 353 5.43 -1.77 1.72
C SER A 353 5.24 -2.07 3.22
N PRO A 354 4.15 -2.73 3.62
CA PRO A 354 2.95 -2.97 2.83
C PRO A 354 2.03 -1.75 2.79
N ALA A 355 1.19 -1.67 1.77
CA ALA A 355 0.14 -0.66 1.63
C ALA A 355 -0.96 -0.78 2.70
N ILE A 356 -1.20 -1.99 3.19
CA ILE A 356 -2.28 -2.36 4.10
C ILE A 356 -1.69 -3.16 5.26
N GLY A 357 -2.12 -2.84 6.50
CA GLY A 357 -1.76 -3.61 7.69
C GLY A 357 -0.48 -3.17 8.39
N ALA A 358 0.08 -2.00 8.08
CA ALA A 358 1.26 -1.46 8.77
C ALA A 358 0.92 -0.48 9.90
N ASN A 359 -0.25 -0.65 10.54
CA ASN A 359 -0.77 0.27 11.58
C ASN A 359 0.11 0.37 12.83
N GLY A 360 0.86 -0.68 13.16
CA GLY A 360 1.78 -0.71 14.31
C GLY A 360 3.24 -0.43 13.95
N GLY A 361 3.51 0.23 12.81
CA GLY A 361 4.89 0.52 12.39
C GLY A 361 5.61 -0.66 11.72
N GLN A 362 4.86 -1.59 11.12
CA GLN A 362 5.42 -2.72 10.36
C GLN A 362 5.89 -2.34 8.96
N GLY A 363 5.59 -1.13 8.51
CA GLY A 363 5.99 -0.64 7.20
C GLY A 363 7.49 -0.51 7.04
N THR A 364 7.97 -0.72 5.83
CA THR A 364 9.39 -0.72 5.47
C THR A 364 9.62 -0.01 4.14
N ILE A 365 10.84 0.45 3.94
CA ILE A 365 11.39 0.76 2.62
C ILE A 365 12.45 -0.29 2.29
N SER A 366 12.26 -0.98 1.18
CA SER A 366 13.21 -1.97 0.67
C SER A 366 13.98 -1.44 -0.54
N TRP A 367 15.28 -1.71 -0.58
CA TRP A 367 16.19 -1.39 -1.68
C TRP A 367 16.35 -2.58 -2.60
N HIS A 368 16.33 -2.35 -3.91
CA HIS A 368 16.48 -3.38 -4.93
C HIS A 368 17.39 -2.88 -6.05
N ASP A 369 18.29 -3.73 -6.54
CA ASP A 369 19.17 -3.43 -7.67
C ASP A 369 18.57 -3.96 -8.98
N PRO A 370 18.02 -3.09 -9.86
CA PRO A 370 17.45 -3.53 -11.14
C PRO A 370 18.52 -4.01 -12.13
N SER A 371 19.78 -3.64 -11.93
CA SER A 371 20.88 -3.93 -12.85
C SER A 371 21.72 -5.13 -12.43
N GLY A 372 21.65 -5.55 -11.17
CA GLY A 372 22.52 -6.55 -10.57
C GLY A 372 23.98 -6.09 -10.39
N THR A 373 24.23 -4.78 -10.47
CA THR A 373 25.60 -4.22 -10.45
C THR A 373 25.84 -3.18 -9.36
N LEU A 374 24.79 -2.75 -8.67
CA LEU A 374 24.89 -1.74 -7.62
C LEU A 374 25.41 -2.34 -6.32
N THR A 375 26.02 -1.49 -5.51
CA THR A 375 26.43 -1.90 -4.16
C THR A 375 25.31 -1.61 -3.18
N ALA A 376 24.79 -2.66 -2.56
CA ALA A 376 23.73 -2.52 -1.56
C ALA A 376 24.16 -1.57 -0.42
N PRO A 377 23.28 -0.68 0.03
CA PRO A 377 23.53 0.13 1.21
C PRO A 377 23.62 -0.76 2.46
N ALA A 378 24.06 -0.16 3.57
CA ALA A 378 23.92 -0.83 4.85
C ALA A 378 22.44 -1.02 5.16
N ALA A 379 22.07 -2.21 5.65
CA ALA A 379 20.71 -2.43 6.11
C ALA A 379 20.41 -1.46 7.27
N GLY A 380 19.21 -0.87 7.25
CA GLY A 380 18.68 -0.07 8.34
C GLY A 380 18.45 -0.92 9.59
N ASN A 381 18.11 -0.25 10.69
CA ASN A 381 17.74 -0.92 11.94
C ASN A 381 16.39 -1.65 11.75
N ALA A 382 16.37 -2.95 11.97
CA ALA A 382 15.16 -3.77 11.81
C ALA A 382 14.10 -3.53 12.92
N PHE A 383 14.44 -2.77 13.95
CA PHE A 383 13.61 -2.58 15.14
C PHE A 383 13.43 -1.10 15.51
N CYS A 384 13.15 -0.25 14.53
CA CYS A 384 12.80 1.12 14.79
C CYS A 384 11.45 1.20 15.51
N ALA A 385 11.37 2.02 16.55
CA ALA A 385 10.08 2.37 17.14
C ALA A 385 9.29 3.27 16.15
N PRO A 386 7.97 3.07 16.01
CA PRO A 386 7.15 4.00 15.27
C PRO A 386 7.21 5.40 15.88
N ILE A 387 6.96 6.42 15.06
CA ILE A 387 6.90 7.79 15.57
C ILE A 387 5.72 7.90 16.52
N PRO A 388 5.91 8.50 17.70
CA PRO A 388 4.80 8.74 18.61
C PRO A 388 3.74 9.61 17.93
N GLU A 389 2.53 9.10 17.86
CA GLU A 389 1.38 9.88 17.39
C GLU A 389 1.19 11.12 18.28
N THR A 390 0.95 12.27 17.65
CA THR A 390 0.55 13.47 18.39
C THR A 390 -0.89 13.26 18.88
N THR A 391 -1.05 12.63 20.03
CA THR A 391 -2.31 12.69 20.72
C THR A 391 -2.51 14.15 21.18
N THR A 392 -3.40 14.89 20.52
CA THR A 392 -3.95 16.10 21.10
C THR A 392 -4.73 15.67 22.33
N ALA A 393 -4.05 15.71 23.49
CA ALA A 393 -4.70 15.47 24.76
C ALA A 393 -5.83 16.50 24.95
N PRO A 394 -7.04 16.09 25.34
CA PRO A 394 -8.03 17.05 25.81
C PRO A 394 -7.45 17.85 26.97
N PRO A 395 -7.80 19.14 27.13
CA PRO A 395 -7.20 20.00 28.15
C PRO A 395 -7.29 19.33 29.50
N ALA A 396 -6.14 19.22 30.15
CA ALA A 396 -5.93 18.52 31.43
C ALA A 396 -6.90 19.01 32.51
N ALA A 397 -7.72 18.10 33.00
CA ALA A 397 -8.38 18.27 34.30
C ALA A 397 -7.32 18.15 35.40
N GLU A 398 -7.34 19.06 36.35
CA GLU A 398 -6.40 19.14 37.50
C GLU A 398 -6.28 17.79 38.23
N PRO A 399 -5.08 17.47 38.74
CA PRO A 399 -4.82 16.14 39.32
C PRO A 399 -5.42 16.02 40.71
N ALA A 400 -6.32 15.08 40.92
CA ALA A 400 -6.66 14.56 42.23
C ALA A 400 -5.62 13.52 42.65
N ALA A 401 -5.08 13.69 43.84
CA ALA A 401 -3.98 12.91 44.41
C ALA A 401 -4.28 11.41 44.53
N SER A 402 -3.28 10.61 44.13
CA SER A 402 -3.23 9.14 44.14
C SER A 402 -3.19 8.53 45.56
N PRO A 403 -3.60 7.26 45.68
CA PRO A 403 -2.90 6.30 46.51
C PRO A 403 -2.02 5.37 45.69
N VAL A 404 -0.81 5.18 46.12
CA VAL A 404 0.16 4.21 45.57
C VAL A 404 -0.38 2.79 45.78
N ALA A 405 -0.63 2.09 44.69
CA ALA A 405 -0.90 0.67 44.70
C ALA A 405 0.32 -0.09 44.16
N GLU A 406 0.65 -1.15 44.87
CA GLU A 406 1.73 -2.11 44.64
C GLU A 406 1.60 -2.72 43.21
N ALA A 407 2.71 -2.77 42.45
CA ALA A 407 2.75 -3.26 41.11
C ALA A 407 2.38 -4.75 41.03
N PRO A 408 1.45 -5.17 40.15
CA PRO A 408 1.17 -6.59 39.93
C PRO A 408 2.36 -7.27 39.27
N VAL A 409 2.67 -8.49 39.69
CA VAL A 409 3.63 -9.38 39.02
C VAL A 409 3.10 -9.76 37.67
N ALA A 410 3.83 -9.41 36.59
CA ALA A 410 3.50 -9.82 35.22
C ALA A 410 3.38 -11.35 35.13
N SER A 411 2.29 -11.84 34.56
CA SER A 411 2.12 -13.25 34.20
C SER A 411 2.17 -13.38 32.67
N ASP A 412 2.68 -14.52 32.19
CA ASP A 412 2.74 -14.83 30.77
C ASP A 412 1.62 -15.79 30.40
N ALA A 413 0.94 -15.58 29.28
CA ALA A 413 -0.04 -16.47 28.68
C ALA A 413 0.32 -16.71 27.20
N ALA A 414 -0.08 -17.85 26.65
CA ALA A 414 0.24 -18.20 25.29
C ALA A 414 -1.01 -18.63 24.51
N VAL A 415 -1.04 -18.27 23.23
CA VAL A 415 -2.03 -18.72 22.24
C VAL A 415 -1.28 -19.32 21.06
N THR A 416 -1.68 -20.49 20.63
CA THR A 416 -1.14 -21.13 19.42
C THR A 416 -2.07 -20.90 18.26
N ILE A 417 -1.49 -20.49 17.12
CA ILE A 417 -2.18 -20.41 15.83
C ILE A 417 -1.85 -21.68 15.07
N GLN A 418 -2.86 -22.49 14.77
CA GLN A 418 -2.70 -23.72 14.02
C GLN A 418 -3.99 -24.11 13.29
N ASP A 419 -3.85 -24.66 12.08
CA ASP A 419 -4.96 -25.07 11.22
C ASP A 419 -5.99 -23.94 10.98
N PHE A 420 -5.48 -22.71 10.80
CA PHE A 420 -6.27 -21.47 10.62
C PHE A 420 -7.24 -21.21 11.78
N ALA A 421 -6.80 -21.46 13.01
CA ALA A 421 -7.54 -21.20 14.23
C ALA A 421 -6.63 -20.77 15.38
N PHE A 422 -7.17 -19.98 16.33
CA PHE A 422 -6.57 -19.75 17.64
C PHE A 422 -6.97 -20.90 18.58
N ASP A 423 -6.01 -21.52 19.24
CA ASP A 423 -6.25 -22.69 20.14
C ASP A 423 -7.05 -22.32 21.40
N ALA A 424 -7.11 -21.03 21.76
CA ALA A 424 -7.88 -20.49 22.85
C ALA A 424 -8.99 -19.57 22.33
N PRO A 425 -10.21 -20.06 22.03
CA PRO A 425 -11.32 -19.22 21.58
C PRO A 425 -11.77 -18.19 22.63
N THR A 426 -11.46 -18.43 23.90
CA THR A 426 -11.56 -17.45 24.99
C THR A 426 -10.41 -17.68 25.97
N LEU A 427 -9.61 -16.64 26.20
CA LEU A 427 -8.49 -16.64 27.14
C LEU A 427 -8.81 -15.69 28.31
N GLU A 428 -8.85 -16.18 29.54
CA GLU A 428 -9.02 -15.37 30.74
C GLU A 428 -7.66 -15.05 31.36
N ILE A 429 -7.37 -13.76 31.59
CA ILE A 429 -6.10 -13.30 32.16
C ILE A 429 -6.35 -12.19 33.20
N THR A 430 -5.33 -11.87 33.99
CA THR A 430 -5.34 -10.70 34.90
C THR A 430 -4.65 -9.51 34.25
N ALA A 431 -5.02 -8.28 34.66
CA ALA A 431 -4.33 -7.09 34.21
C ALA A 431 -2.81 -7.16 34.47
N GLY A 432 -2.02 -6.72 33.50
CA GLY A 432 -0.55 -6.83 33.47
C GLY A 432 -0.03 -8.13 32.85
N THR A 433 -0.89 -9.02 32.36
CA THR A 433 -0.47 -10.26 31.66
C THR A 433 0.00 -9.95 30.23
N THR A 434 1.13 -10.54 29.85
CA THR A 434 1.58 -10.56 28.45
C THR A 434 1.10 -11.82 27.77
N VAL A 435 0.34 -11.69 26.67
CA VAL A 435 -0.11 -12.78 25.83
C VAL A 435 0.81 -12.91 24.63
N THR A 436 1.28 -14.12 24.33
CA THR A 436 2.15 -14.42 23.20
C THR A 436 1.43 -15.36 22.24
N TRP A 437 1.23 -14.92 20.98
CA TRP A 437 0.74 -15.77 19.89
C TRP A 437 1.92 -16.39 19.17
N THR A 438 1.86 -17.69 18.88
CA THR A 438 2.86 -18.42 18.08
C THR A 438 2.18 -19.05 16.87
N ASN A 439 2.64 -18.70 15.67
CA ASN A 439 2.10 -19.21 14.43
C ASN A 439 2.78 -20.52 14.02
N ASN A 440 2.04 -21.63 14.09
CA ASN A 440 2.48 -22.97 13.65
C ASN A 440 1.97 -23.33 12.23
N ASP A 441 1.20 -22.46 11.58
CA ASP A 441 0.79 -22.64 10.19
C ASP A 441 1.90 -22.20 9.22
N SER A 442 1.77 -22.56 7.96
CA SER A 442 2.64 -22.10 6.89
C SER A 442 2.25 -20.72 6.33
N ALA A 443 1.01 -20.27 6.58
CA ALA A 443 0.50 -18.95 6.20
C ALA A 443 0.78 -17.93 7.31
N PRO A 444 0.97 -16.63 6.99
CA PRO A 444 1.04 -15.58 7.99
C PRO A 444 -0.34 -15.32 8.62
N HIS A 445 -0.37 -14.97 9.91
CA HIS A 445 -1.57 -14.64 10.66
C HIS A 445 -1.38 -13.35 11.45
N THR A 446 -2.49 -12.77 11.96
CA THR A 446 -2.47 -11.66 12.92
C THR A 446 -3.36 -12.01 14.13
N ALA A 447 -3.22 -11.27 15.23
CA ALA A 447 -4.22 -11.17 16.28
C ALA A 447 -4.54 -9.68 16.44
N THR A 448 -5.64 -9.26 15.81
CA THR A 448 -6.04 -7.85 15.69
C THR A 448 -7.38 -7.67 16.39
N ALA A 449 -7.44 -6.77 17.37
CA ALA A 449 -8.67 -6.49 18.12
C ALA A 449 -9.73 -5.82 17.23
N ASP A 450 -11.00 -6.21 17.39
CA ASP A 450 -12.13 -5.65 16.64
C ASP A 450 -12.33 -4.15 16.93
N ASP A 451 -11.89 -3.68 18.10
CA ASP A 451 -11.97 -2.29 18.54
C ASP A 451 -10.65 -1.52 18.35
N GLY A 452 -9.67 -2.12 17.67
CA GLY A 452 -8.36 -1.53 17.44
C GLY A 452 -7.49 -1.36 18.69
N SER A 453 -7.88 -1.92 19.83
CA SER A 453 -7.15 -1.76 21.11
C SER A 453 -5.80 -2.47 21.13
N PHE A 454 -5.59 -3.47 20.26
CA PHE A 454 -4.29 -4.10 20.01
C PHE A 454 -4.22 -4.76 18.63
N ASP A 455 -3.01 -4.87 18.11
CA ASP A 455 -2.67 -5.64 16.92
C ASP A 455 -1.26 -6.21 17.06
N THR A 456 -1.08 -7.47 16.70
CA THR A 456 0.23 -8.12 16.68
C THR A 456 1.02 -7.83 15.40
N GLY A 457 0.37 -7.28 14.38
CA GLY A 457 0.87 -7.32 13.01
C GLY A 457 0.97 -8.75 12.48
N ALA A 458 1.60 -8.92 11.32
CA ALA A 458 1.79 -10.23 10.71
C ALA A 458 2.74 -11.10 11.55
N ILE A 459 2.28 -12.30 11.87
CA ILE A 459 3.05 -13.36 12.54
C ILE A 459 3.36 -14.42 11.50
N ASP A 460 4.59 -14.43 11.00
CA ASP A 460 5.02 -15.37 9.97
C ASP A 460 5.07 -16.81 10.50
N SER A 461 5.17 -17.78 9.57
CA SER A 461 5.30 -19.20 9.92
C SER A 461 6.45 -19.46 10.88
N GLY A 462 6.16 -20.04 12.04
CA GLY A 462 7.11 -20.31 13.11
C GLY A 462 7.49 -19.10 13.98
N ALA A 463 6.97 -17.91 13.69
CA ALA A 463 7.22 -16.69 14.46
C ALA A 463 6.23 -16.54 15.64
N SER A 464 6.51 -15.59 16.52
CA SER A 464 5.64 -15.24 17.66
C SER A 464 5.59 -13.72 17.83
N ALA A 465 4.43 -13.21 18.28
CA ALA A 465 4.24 -11.82 18.67
C ALA A 465 3.54 -11.75 20.04
N SER A 466 3.73 -10.65 20.77
CA SER A 466 3.23 -10.53 22.14
C SER A 466 2.61 -9.16 22.39
N VAL A 467 1.52 -9.13 23.18
CA VAL A 467 0.85 -7.90 23.64
C VAL A 467 0.61 -8.01 25.15
N THR A 468 0.82 -6.90 25.88
CA THR A 468 0.55 -6.81 27.31
C THR A 468 -0.81 -6.13 27.54
N PHE A 469 -1.66 -6.73 28.38
CA PHE A 469 -3.00 -6.23 28.68
C PHE A 469 -3.04 -5.64 30.10
N ASP A 470 -2.89 -4.33 30.22
CA ASP A 470 -2.84 -3.62 31.51
C ASP A 470 -4.23 -3.20 32.02
N THR A 471 -5.25 -3.18 31.16
CA THR A 471 -6.58 -2.67 31.49
C THR A 471 -7.61 -3.79 31.54
N PRO A 472 -8.40 -3.93 32.61
CA PRO A 472 -9.52 -4.88 32.62
C PRO A 472 -10.55 -4.59 31.52
N GLY A 473 -11.00 -5.64 30.83
CA GLY A 473 -11.93 -5.52 29.71
C GLY A 473 -12.13 -6.84 28.99
N THR A 474 -12.99 -6.82 27.97
CA THR A 474 -13.18 -7.94 27.06
C THR A 474 -12.76 -7.50 25.66
N PHE A 475 -11.78 -8.16 25.09
CA PHE A 475 -11.17 -7.85 23.80
C PHE A 475 -11.45 -8.98 22.83
N THR A 476 -12.39 -8.76 21.90
CA THR A 476 -12.59 -9.66 20.76
C THR A 476 -11.58 -9.35 19.69
N TYR A 477 -11.04 -10.38 19.05
CA TYR A 477 -10.03 -10.21 18.01
C TYR A 477 -10.15 -11.23 16.90
N VAL A 478 -9.59 -10.91 15.74
CA VAL A 478 -9.66 -11.66 14.48
C VAL A 478 -8.28 -11.71 13.85
N CYS A 479 -8.04 -12.68 12.98
CA CYS A 479 -6.93 -12.60 12.04
C CYS A 479 -7.32 -11.71 10.86
N ALA A 480 -6.60 -10.61 10.64
CA ALA A 480 -6.90 -9.68 9.54
C ALA A 480 -6.80 -10.33 8.15
N PHE A 481 -5.94 -11.36 7.99
CA PHE A 481 -5.84 -12.12 6.73
C PHE A 481 -6.93 -13.21 6.59
N HIS A 482 -7.50 -13.67 7.71
CA HIS A 482 -8.46 -14.80 7.74
C HIS A 482 -9.63 -14.47 8.67
N PRO A 483 -10.62 -13.67 8.23
CA PRO A 483 -11.69 -13.13 9.09
C PRO A 483 -12.56 -14.15 9.81
N ASN A 484 -12.49 -15.42 9.42
CA ASN A 484 -13.18 -16.52 10.13
C ASN A 484 -12.44 -17.00 11.39
N MET A 485 -11.17 -16.59 11.58
CA MET A 485 -10.39 -16.89 12.78
C MET A 485 -10.67 -15.82 13.82
N THR A 486 -11.51 -16.11 14.78
CA THR A 486 -11.92 -15.17 15.83
C THR A 486 -11.66 -15.77 17.22
N ALA A 487 -11.31 -14.92 18.19
CA ALA A 487 -11.19 -15.30 19.60
C ALA A 487 -11.41 -14.11 20.53
N THR A 488 -11.35 -14.33 21.85
CA THR A 488 -11.62 -13.30 22.86
C THR A 488 -10.61 -13.41 24.01
N ILE A 489 -10.10 -12.26 24.47
CA ILE A 489 -9.34 -12.15 25.73
C ILE A 489 -10.21 -11.43 26.74
N VAL A 490 -10.34 -12.01 27.94
CA VAL A 490 -11.03 -11.42 29.09
C VAL A 490 -9.99 -11.08 30.16
N VAL A 491 -9.80 -9.80 30.40
CA VAL A 491 -8.87 -9.27 31.40
C VAL A 491 -9.64 -8.90 32.67
N THR A 492 -9.24 -9.46 33.80
CA THR A 492 -9.87 -9.24 35.11
C THR A 492 -8.96 -8.49 36.10
#